data_786f46d1e112dac05215d97d0f5591a8
#
_entry.id   786f46d1e112dac05215d97d0f5591a8
#
_cell.length_a   1.000
_cell.length_b   1.000
_cell.length_c   1.000
_cell.angle_alpha   90.00
_cell.angle_beta   90.00
_cell.angle_gamma   90.00
#
_symmetry.space_group_name_H-M   'P 1'
#
loop_
_entity.id
_entity.type
_entity.pdbx_description
1 polymer ?
#
loop_
_entity_poly.entity_id
_entity_poly.type
_entity_poly.pdbx_seq_one_letter_code
_entity_poly.pdbx_strand_id
1 'polypeptide(L)'
;MCIRDSPLTPQKTFVDCIKIASKGVGAVSGVKVVDTLKVSNNEQEVQETLERKGVWRAQTPQVFPYDVIFSAYHKAIKNDWDASDDSVIVEKAGGHVKMVESSPLNFKITVAADMDMAEFVFTHHRS
;
A
#
# COMPACT_ATOMS: atom_id res chain seq x y z
N MET A 1 -6.58 -8.97 -5.35
CA MET A 1 -6.19 -7.54 -5.45
C MET A 1 -7.35 -6.75 -6.04
N CYS A 2 -7.85 -5.76 -5.33
CA CYS A 2 -8.89 -4.88 -5.84
C CYS A 2 -8.23 -3.64 -6.47
N ILE A 3 -8.19 -3.57 -7.81
CA ILE A 3 -7.68 -2.38 -8.54
C ILE A 3 -8.82 -1.43 -8.93
N ARG A 4 -10.06 -1.78 -8.59
CA ARG A 4 -11.25 -1.00 -8.98
C ARG A 4 -11.24 0.40 -8.39
N ASP A 5 -10.72 0.54 -7.19
CA ASP A 5 -10.62 1.78 -6.43
C ASP A 5 -9.26 2.50 -6.56
N SER A 6 -8.39 2.01 -7.46
CA SER A 6 -7.08 2.60 -7.79
C SER A 6 -6.88 2.69 -9.32
N PRO A 7 -7.74 3.45 -10.03
CA PRO A 7 -7.74 3.48 -11.49
C PRO A 7 -6.55 4.22 -12.11
N LEU A 8 -5.82 4.98 -11.30
CA LEU A 8 -4.69 5.82 -11.75
C LEU A 8 -3.33 5.14 -11.55
N THR A 9 -3.31 3.83 -11.28
CA THR A 9 -2.06 3.09 -11.08
C THR A 9 -1.24 3.06 -12.39
N PRO A 10 0.01 3.56 -12.39
CA PRO A 10 0.87 3.50 -13.56
C PRO A 10 1.20 2.04 -13.92
N GLN A 11 1.21 1.73 -15.23
CA GLN A 11 1.59 0.40 -15.72
C GLN A 11 2.96 -0.04 -15.22
N LYS A 12 3.92 0.90 -15.16
CA LYS A 12 5.27 0.64 -14.65
C LYS A 12 5.26 0.10 -13.23
N THR A 13 4.35 0.58 -12.38
CA THR A 13 4.23 0.12 -10.97
C THR A 13 3.87 -1.37 -10.90
N PHE A 14 2.96 -1.84 -11.76
CA PHE A 14 2.65 -3.28 -11.85
C PHE A 14 3.88 -4.10 -12.27
N VAL A 15 4.57 -3.65 -13.31
CA VAL A 15 5.75 -4.35 -13.83
C VAL A 15 6.85 -4.45 -12.76
N ASP A 16 7.12 -3.36 -12.04
CA ASP A 16 8.15 -3.33 -11.02
C ASP A 16 7.79 -4.21 -9.81
N CYS A 17 6.53 -4.21 -9.39
CA CYS A 17 6.04 -5.11 -8.34
C CYS A 17 6.15 -6.58 -8.75
N ILE A 18 5.76 -6.93 -9.98
CA ILE A 18 5.85 -8.31 -10.50
C ILE A 18 7.31 -8.78 -10.55
N LYS A 19 8.24 -7.92 -10.99
CA LYS A 19 9.68 -8.25 -11.01
C LYS A 19 10.23 -8.58 -9.61
N ILE A 20 9.75 -7.92 -8.57
CA ILE A 20 10.15 -8.23 -7.19
C ILE A 20 9.49 -9.54 -6.74
N ALA A 21 8.19 -9.69 -6.99
CA ALA A 21 7.46 -10.89 -6.59
C ALA A 21 8.00 -12.16 -7.26
N SER A 22 8.47 -12.07 -8.51
CA SER A 22 9.10 -13.20 -9.21
C SER A 22 10.40 -13.70 -8.57
N LYS A 23 10.98 -12.92 -7.66
CA LYS A 23 12.16 -13.29 -6.86
C LYS A 23 11.82 -13.86 -5.48
N GLY A 24 10.56 -14.18 -5.22
CA GLY A 24 10.11 -14.76 -3.95
C GLY A 24 9.82 -13.75 -2.84
N VAL A 25 9.79 -12.43 -3.13
CA VAL A 25 9.60 -11.36 -2.16
C VAL A 25 8.31 -10.62 -2.45
N GLY A 26 7.49 -10.32 -1.44
CA GLY A 26 6.31 -9.48 -1.59
C GLY A 26 6.69 -8.06 -2.04
N ALA A 27 5.84 -7.43 -2.83
CA ALA A 27 6.03 -6.07 -3.31
C ALA A 27 4.79 -5.22 -3.03
N VAL A 28 4.96 -4.09 -2.38
CA VAL A 28 3.90 -3.12 -2.08
C VAL A 28 4.27 -1.80 -2.72
N SER A 29 3.40 -1.30 -3.59
CA SER A 29 3.57 0.04 -4.13
C SER A 29 3.30 1.10 -3.07
N GLY A 30 3.96 2.25 -3.16
CA GLY A 30 3.75 3.32 -2.21
C GLY A 30 4.54 4.57 -2.53
N VAL A 31 4.34 5.59 -1.71
CA VAL A 31 5.07 6.85 -1.77
C VAL A 31 5.63 7.20 -0.40
N LYS A 32 6.80 7.81 -0.38
CA LYS A 32 7.40 8.30 0.87
C LYS A 32 6.54 9.41 1.47
N VAL A 33 6.42 9.38 2.79
CA VAL A 33 5.69 10.42 3.53
C VAL A 33 6.48 11.73 3.47
N VAL A 34 5.83 12.79 3.03
CA VAL A 34 6.37 14.15 2.99
C VAL A 34 5.78 15.04 4.09
N ASP A 35 4.62 14.68 4.60
CA ASP A 35 3.93 15.40 5.66
C ASP A 35 4.53 15.09 7.04
N THR A 36 4.35 16.01 7.99
CA THR A 36 4.66 15.74 9.39
C THR A 36 3.54 14.89 10.00
N LEU A 37 3.89 13.71 10.50
CA LEU A 37 2.96 12.79 11.14
C LEU A 37 2.98 12.97 12.66
N LYS A 38 1.78 13.09 13.24
CA LYS A 38 1.56 13.20 14.69
C LYS A 38 0.78 12.00 15.18
N VAL A 39 1.16 11.47 16.31
CA VAL A 39 0.35 10.51 17.08
C VAL A 39 -0.36 11.30 18.17
N SER A 40 -1.66 11.11 18.33
CA SER A 40 -2.45 11.75 19.37
C SER A 40 -3.16 10.73 20.26
N ASN A 41 -3.52 11.14 21.46
CA ASN A 41 -4.42 10.39 22.34
C ASN A 41 -5.89 10.58 21.94
N ASN A 42 -6.80 10.00 22.71
CA ASN A 42 -8.24 10.09 22.48
C ASN A 42 -8.80 11.52 22.66
N GLU A 43 -8.08 12.41 23.34
CA GLU A 43 -8.42 13.82 23.56
C GLU A 43 -7.83 14.72 22.48
N GLN A 44 -7.24 14.14 21.43
CA GLN A 44 -6.58 14.82 20.32
C GLN A 44 -5.31 15.61 20.73
N GLU A 45 -4.76 15.34 21.89
CA GLU A 45 -3.48 15.90 22.30
C GLU A 45 -2.32 15.15 21.66
N VAL A 46 -1.36 15.87 21.10
CA VAL A 46 -0.17 15.29 20.46
C VAL A 46 0.70 14.60 21.51
N GLN A 47 0.93 13.31 21.33
CA GLN A 47 1.81 12.48 22.14
C GLN A 47 3.22 12.39 21.55
N GLU A 48 3.30 12.28 20.23
CA GLU A 48 4.54 12.07 19.53
C GLU A 48 4.50 12.66 18.12
N THR A 49 5.67 13.10 17.66
CA THR A 49 5.89 13.40 16.24
C THR A 49 6.79 12.32 15.67
N LEU A 50 6.29 11.57 14.67
CA LEU A 50 7.04 10.48 14.07
C LEU A 50 8.17 11.02 13.17
N GLU A 51 9.35 10.41 13.29
CA GLU A 51 10.40 10.60 12.29
C GLU A 51 9.95 9.95 10.98
N ARG A 52 9.77 10.77 9.93
CA ARG A 52 9.24 10.29 8.64
C ARG A 52 10.27 9.58 7.74
N LYS A 53 11.54 9.53 8.14
CA LYS A 53 12.58 8.81 7.40
C LYS A 53 12.24 7.32 7.35
N GLY A 54 12.06 6.79 6.14
CA GLY A 54 11.66 5.40 5.94
C GLY A 54 10.17 5.11 6.11
N VAL A 55 9.34 6.13 6.36
CA VAL A 55 7.88 5.96 6.44
C VAL A 55 7.25 6.11 5.05
N TRP A 56 6.37 5.17 4.70
CA TRP A 56 5.69 5.12 3.41
C TRP A 56 4.18 5.12 3.60
N ARG A 57 3.47 5.73 2.66
CA ARG A 57 2.05 5.48 2.48
C ARG A 57 1.91 4.33 1.49
N ALA A 58 1.43 3.18 1.97
CA ALA A 58 1.17 2.03 1.14
C ALA A 58 0.02 2.30 0.17
N GLN A 59 0.18 1.82 -1.06
CA GLN A 59 -0.80 1.93 -2.14
C GLN A 59 -1.08 0.53 -2.71
N THR A 60 -1.84 0.45 -3.77
CA THR A 60 -1.97 -0.72 -4.62
C THR A 60 -1.29 -0.46 -5.98
N PRO A 61 -0.74 -1.50 -6.64
CA PRO A 61 -0.86 -2.93 -6.35
C PRO A 61 0.00 -3.40 -5.17
N GLN A 62 -0.45 -4.48 -4.54
CA GLN A 62 0.35 -5.32 -3.65
C GLN A 62 0.47 -6.69 -4.31
N VAL A 63 1.68 -7.14 -4.56
CA VAL A 63 1.95 -8.35 -5.38
C VAL A 63 2.82 -9.31 -4.59
N PHE A 64 2.39 -10.54 -4.51
CA PHE A 64 3.07 -11.58 -3.73
C PHE A 64 3.23 -12.86 -4.57
N PRO A 65 4.30 -13.66 -4.34
CA PRO A 65 4.32 -15.03 -4.81
C PRO A 65 3.12 -15.80 -4.23
N TYR A 66 2.52 -16.65 -5.05
CA TYR A 66 1.28 -17.35 -4.66
C TYR A 66 1.45 -18.19 -3.39
N ASP A 67 2.52 -18.96 -3.30
CA ASP A 67 2.83 -19.81 -2.16
C ASP A 67 3.06 -19.01 -0.86
N VAL A 68 3.68 -17.85 -0.96
CA VAL A 68 3.93 -16.94 0.17
C VAL A 68 2.62 -16.40 0.73
N ILE A 69 1.78 -15.80 -0.12
CA ILE A 69 0.52 -15.19 0.34
C ILE A 69 -0.48 -16.26 0.79
N PHE A 70 -0.56 -17.39 0.09
CA PHE A 70 -1.43 -18.51 0.44
C PHE A 70 -1.07 -19.08 1.84
N SER A 71 0.20 -19.36 2.07
CA SER A 71 0.70 -19.82 3.37
C SER A 71 0.46 -18.82 4.49
N ALA A 72 0.64 -17.52 4.20
CA ALA A 72 0.41 -16.45 5.16
C ALA A 72 -1.06 -16.37 5.57
N TYR A 73 -2.00 -16.46 4.62
CA TYR A 73 -3.44 -16.47 4.91
C TYR A 73 -3.87 -17.69 5.73
N HIS A 74 -3.33 -18.87 5.46
CA HIS A 74 -3.58 -20.05 6.31
C HIS A 74 -3.17 -19.83 7.77
N LYS A 75 -2.00 -19.21 7.98
CA LYS A 75 -1.55 -18.84 9.33
C LYS A 75 -2.45 -17.78 9.96
N ALA A 76 -2.87 -16.78 9.17
CA ALA A 76 -3.74 -15.71 9.66
C ALA A 76 -5.09 -16.25 10.15
N ILE A 77 -5.72 -17.13 9.38
CA ILE A 77 -6.98 -17.78 9.77
C ILE A 77 -6.81 -18.61 11.05
N LYS A 78 -5.74 -19.42 11.10
CA LYS A 78 -5.47 -20.28 12.25
C LYS A 78 -5.25 -19.50 13.55
N ASN A 79 -4.65 -18.30 13.46
CA ASN A 79 -4.26 -17.49 14.61
C ASN A 79 -5.19 -16.27 14.83
N ASP A 80 -6.27 -16.15 14.07
CA ASP A 80 -7.24 -15.04 14.13
C ASP A 80 -6.54 -13.66 14.02
N TRP A 81 -5.68 -13.50 13.03
CA TRP A 81 -4.97 -12.25 12.83
C TRP A 81 -5.87 -11.21 12.16
N ASP A 82 -5.99 -10.07 12.80
CA ASP A 82 -6.50 -8.87 12.16
C ASP A 82 -5.38 -8.13 11.42
N ALA A 83 -5.67 -7.63 10.22
CA ALA A 83 -4.71 -6.96 9.37
C ALA A 83 -5.38 -5.88 8.50
N SER A 84 -4.71 -4.76 8.37
CA SER A 84 -5.17 -3.63 7.57
C SER A 84 -5.03 -3.87 6.05
N ASP A 85 -4.07 -4.71 5.67
CA ASP A 85 -3.82 -5.09 4.27
C ASP A 85 -3.11 -6.45 4.16
N ASP A 86 -2.92 -6.92 2.91
CA ASP A 86 -2.31 -8.22 2.63
C ASP A 86 -0.83 -8.28 3.06
N SER A 87 -0.10 -7.16 2.99
CA SER A 87 1.31 -7.13 3.36
C SER A 87 1.53 -7.41 4.84
N VAL A 88 0.65 -6.90 5.70
CA VAL A 88 0.69 -7.14 7.15
C VAL A 88 0.56 -8.64 7.47
N ILE A 89 -0.28 -9.37 6.73
CA ILE A 89 -0.43 -10.82 6.89
C ILE A 89 0.87 -11.53 6.52
N VAL A 90 1.50 -11.15 5.40
CA VAL A 90 2.77 -11.73 4.95
C VAL A 90 3.89 -11.44 5.95
N GLU A 91 3.99 -10.21 6.44
CA GLU A 91 4.97 -9.79 7.43
C GLU A 91 4.83 -10.56 8.75
N LYS A 92 3.60 -10.66 9.29
CA LYS A 92 3.29 -11.46 10.50
C LYS A 92 3.62 -12.95 10.32
N ALA A 93 3.50 -13.47 9.10
CA ALA A 93 3.86 -14.85 8.78
C ALA A 93 5.38 -15.08 8.65
N GLY A 94 6.20 -14.03 8.76
CA GLY A 94 7.66 -14.07 8.62
C GLY A 94 8.16 -13.89 7.18
N GLY A 95 7.29 -13.48 6.26
CA GLY A 95 7.66 -13.16 4.89
C GLY A 95 8.34 -11.79 4.74
N HIS A 96 9.06 -11.62 3.65
CA HIS A 96 9.71 -10.35 3.30
C HIS A 96 8.87 -9.57 2.29
N VAL A 97 8.76 -8.26 2.53
CA VAL A 97 8.03 -7.33 1.66
C VAL A 97 8.93 -6.14 1.34
N LYS A 98 8.95 -5.72 0.08
CA LYS A 98 9.67 -4.53 -0.39
C LYS A 98 8.72 -3.45 -0.86
N MET A 99 9.03 -2.20 -0.52
CA MET A 99 8.34 -1.04 -1.08
C MET A 99 8.82 -0.77 -2.50
N VAL A 100 7.87 -0.46 -3.38
CA VAL A 100 8.09 -0.03 -4.77
C VAL A 100 7.58 1.39 -4.91
N GLU A 101 8.46 2.31 -5.26
CA GLU A 101 8.07 3.71 -5.43
C GLU A 101 7.08 3.87 -6.59
N SER A 102 5.99 4.56 -6.33
CA SER A 102 4.90 4.82 -7.27
C SER A 102 4.62 6.33 -7.34
N SER A 103 3.54 6.70 -8.00
CA SER A 103 3.12 8.08 -8.14
C SER A 103 2.25 8.55 -6.96
N PRO A 104 2.40 9.79 -6.48
CA PRO A 104 1.43 10.41 -5.58
C PRO A 104 0.00 10.44 -6.14
N LEU A 105 -0.13 10.42 -7.48
CA LEU A 105 -1.42 10.38 -8.18
C LEU A 105 -2.05 8.99 -8.17
N ASN A 106 -1.34 7.96 -7.75
CA ASN A 106 -1.88 6.60 -7.54
C ASN A 106 -2.57 6.51 -6.18
N PHE A 107 -3.56 7.34 -5.95
CA PHE A 107 -4.35 7.31 -4.72
C PHE A 107 -5.56 6.37 -4.85
N LYS A 108 -6.03 5.88 -3.71
CA LYS A 108 -7.23 5.07 -3.61
C LYS A 108 -8.44 5.98 -3.54
N ILE A 109 -9.47 5.70 -4.35
CA ILE A 109 -10.76 6.39 -4.27
C ILE A 109 -11.54 5.81 -3.09
N THR A 110 -11.71 6.61 -2.05
CA THR A 110 -12.37 6.21 -0.79
C THR A 110 -13.53 7.10 -0.40
N VAL A 111 -13.47 8.37 -0.74
CA VAL A 111 -14.52 9.37 -0.46
C VAL A 111 -14.91 10.09 -1.75
N ALA A 112 -16.05 10.78 -1.73
CA ALA A 112 -16.58 11.47 -2.92
C ALA A 112 -15.58 12.46 -3.54
N ALA A 113 -14.86 13.22 -2.71
CA ALA A 113 -13.84 14.16 -3.16
C ALA A 113 -12.69 13.52 -3.95
N ASP A 114 -12.40 12.23 -3.71
CA ASP A 114 -11.38 11.51 -4.47
C ASP A 114 -11.82 11.27 -5.92
N MET A 115 -13.12 11.19 -6.20
CA MET A 115 -13.65 11.08 -7.57
C MET A 115 -13.36 12.35 -8.37
N ASP A 116 -13.61 13.52 -7.79
CA ASP A 116 -13.35 14.82 -8.45
C ASP A 116 -11.86 14.95 -8.77
N MET A 117 -11.01 14.54 -7.81
CA MET A 117 -9.56 14.52 -8.00
C MET A 117 -9.15 13.52 -9.11
N ALA A 118 -9.74 12.32 -9.11
CA ALA A 118 -9.45 11.30 -10.13
C ALA A 118 -9.87 11.75 -11.53
N GLU A 119 -11.02 12.39 -11.66
CA GLU A 119 -11.51 12.98 -12.93
C GLU A 119 -10.56 14.07 -13.43
N PHE A 120 -10.14 14.98 -12.55
CA PHE A 120 -9.16 16.00 -12.89
C PHE A 120 -7.84 15.39 -13.39
N VAL A 121 -7.28 14.43 -12.67
CA VAL A 121 -6.04 13.75 -13.07
C VAL A 121 -6.22 13.03 -14.40
N PHE A 122 -7.35 12.32 -14.58
CA PHE A 122 -7.62 11.57 -15.79
C PHE A 122 -7.73 12.45 -17.03
N THR A 123 -8.29 13.66 -16.88
CA THR A 123 -8.46 14.62 -17.99
C THR A 123 -7.18 15.38 -18.33
N HIS A 124 -6.33 15.69 -17.32
CA HIS A 124 -5.19 16.59 -17.49
C HIS A 124 -3.83 15.87 -17.53
N HIS A 125 -3.75 14.62 -17.08
CA HIS A 125 -2.52 13.83 -17.04
C HIS A 125 -2.58 12.57 -17.92
N ARG A 126 -3.36 12.61 -18.99
CA ARG A 126 -3.29 11.57 -20.03
C ARG A 126 -1.94 11.68 -20.74
N SER A 127 -1.03 10.84 -20.35
CA SER A 127 0.16 10.54 -21.13
C SER A 127 0.28 9.03 -21.31
#